data_9ee47d8d46747279a65524c7113e1959
#
_entry.id   9ee47d8d46747279a65524c7113e1959
#
_cell.length_a   1.000
_cell.length_b   1.000
_cell.length_c   1.000
_cell.angle_alpha   90.00
_cell.angle_beta   90.00
_cell.angle_gamma   90.00
#
_symmetry.space_group_name_H-M   'P 1'
#
loop_
_entity.id
_entity.type
_entity.pdbx_description
1 polymer ?
#
loop_
_entity_poly.entity_id
_entity_poly.type
_entity_poly.pdbx_seq_one_letter_code
_entity_poly.pdbx_strand_id
1 'polypeptide(L)'
;GYSSAASDVYKRQSDYGTFLHEQTASVLFEDEVKKYQQSPSEAMEAYLLGFACHYLLDSTCHPYIGKFVDHTGISHAKIETSLDQYFMLEDGLDPLVYRPASPVCPHTDGNKVIHRCFPEIGETEIVECLKGMKLWTRITICRSSAVRSLLLGAMKLVGCYDSMGGRVMPGRPQKECEAGTRNLVHLYERALAEAPQELVKLDDCLLYTSDAA
;
A
#
# COMPACT_ATOMS: atom_id res chain seq x y z
N GLY A 1 -20.97 -15.55 13.85
CA GLY A 1 -20.16 -14.64 14.63
C GLY A 1 -18.81 -14.26 14.00
N TYR A 2 -18.19 -15.14 13.20
CA TYR A 2 -16.87 -14.86 12.57
C TYR A 2 -16.94 -13.88 11.39
N SER A 3 -18.06 -13.78 10.70
CA SER A 3 -18.22 -12.91 9.52
C SER A 3 -18.35 -11.42 9.88
N SER A 4 -18.99 -11.09 11.00
CA SER A 4 -19.16 -9.68 11.42
C SER A 4 -17.86 -9.08 11.96
N ALA A 5 -17.10 -9.82 12.76
CA ALA A 5 -15.85 -9.32 13.34
C ALA A 5 -14.78 -9.02 12.24
N ALA A 6 -14.64 -9.88 11.25
CA ALA A 6 -13.71 -9.63 10.12
C ALA A 6 -14.15 -8.44 9.26
N SER A 7 -15.45 -8.25 9.07
CA SER A 7 -16.03 -7.09 8.37
C SER A 7 -15.80 -5.79 9.15
N ASP A 8 -15.94 -5.83 10.48
CA ASP A 8 -15.75 -4.67 11.34
C ASP A 8 -14.27 -4.26 11.41
N VAL A 9 -13.35 -5.22 11.50
CA VAL A 9 -11.89 -4.97 11.43
C VAL A 9 -11.50 -4.33 10.11
N TYR A 10 -11.98 -4.88 8.98
CA TYR A 10 -11.69 -4.32 7.65
C TYR A 10 -12.24 -2.89 7.48
N LYS A 11 -13.43 -2.62 8.00
CA LYS A 11 -14.03 -1.28 7.97
C LYS A 11 -13.22 -0.28 8.80
N ARG A 12 -12.82 -0.64 10.01
CA ARG A 12 -11.99 0.22 10.88
C ARG A 12 -10.64 0.54 10.23
N GLN A 13 -10.03 -0.42 9.52
CA GLN A 13 -8.79 -0.19 8.77
C GLN A 13 -8.97 0.80 7.64
N SER A 14 -10.05 0.65 6.85
CA SER A 14 -10.36 1.58 5.76
C SER A 14 -10.61 2.98 6.30
N ASP A 15 -11.36 3.09 7.40
CA ASP A 15 -11.67 4.38 8.04
C ASP A 15 -10.40 5.04 8.62
N TYR A 16 -9.53 4.24 9.26
CA TYR A 16 -8.26 4.74 9.82
C TYR A 16 -7.25 5.12 8.73
N GLY A 17 -7.14 4.32 7.67
CA GLY A 17 -6.35 4.65 6.49
C GLY A 17 -6.80 5.96 5.86
N THR A 18 -8.10 6.16 5.68
CA THR A 18 -8.67 7.41 5.16
C THR A 18 -8.32 8.58 6.08
N PHE A 19 -8.47 8.42 7.40
CA PHE A 19 -8.07 9.44 8.38
C PHE A 19 -6.60 9.82 8.26
N LEU A 20 -5.69 8.85 8.11
CA LEU A 20 -4.25 9.12 7.93
C LEU A 20 -3.97 9.88 6.63
N HIS A 21 -4.68 9.58 5.55
CA HIS A 21 -4.56 10.31 4.29
C HIS A 21 -5.07 11.76 4.36
N GLU A 22 -5.95 12.08 5.30
CA GLU A 22 -6.44 13.44 5.55
C GLU A 22 -5.49 14.25 6.44
N GLN A 23 -4.58 13.60 7.17
CA GLN A 23 -3.60 14.29 8.01
C GLN A 23 -2.47 14.86 7.15
N THR A 24 -1.91 16.01 7.60
CA THR A 24 -0.68 16.53 7.01
C THR A 24 0.47 15.59 7.37
N ALA A 25 1.21 15.12 6.39
CA ALA A 25 2.31 14.18 6.60
C ALA A 25 3.34 14.68 7.63
N SER A 26 3.62 15.99 7.66
CA SER A 26 4.52 16.57 8.66
C SER A 26 4.07 16.28 10.10
N VAL A 27 2.78 16.41 10.39
CA VAL A 27 2.24 16.12 11.73
C VAL A 27 2.44 14.66 12.11
N LEU A 28 2.20 13.73 11.17
CA LEU A 28 2.40 12.31 11.41
C LEU A 28 3.88 11.98 11.65
N PHE A 29 4.77 12.47 10.79
CA PHE A 29 6.21 12.22 10.95
C PHE A 29 6.79 12.87 12.22
N GLU A 30 6.37 14.08 12.58
CA GLU A 30 6.79 14.72 13.82
C GLU A 30 6.40 13.92 15.07
N ASP A 31 5.19 13.33 15.09
CA ASP A 31 4.75 12.48 16.20
C ASP A 31 5.56 11.18 16.26
N GLU A 32 5.79 10.55 15.13
CA GLU A 32 6.56 9.30 15.05
C GLU A 32 8.05 9.50 15.39
N VAL A 33 8.66 10.64 15.00
CA VAL A 33 10.00 11.02 15.40
C VAL A 33 10.08 11.17 16.93
N LYS A 34 9.11 11.84 17.56
CA LYS A 34 9.05 11.96 19.02
C LYS A 34 8.94 10.61 19.72
N LYS A 35 8.12 9.69 19.18
CA LYS A 35 7.99 8.32 19.71
C LYS A 35 9.31 7.54 19.56
N TYR A 36 10.00 7.69 18.43
CA TYR A 36 11.31 7.09 18.22
C TYR A 36 12.33 7.58 19.25
N GLN A 37 12.43 8.89 19.46
CA GLN A 37 13.37 9.51 20.39
C GLN A 37 13.18 9.08 21.84
N GLN A 38 11.94 8.82 22.26
CA GLN A 38 11.64 8.29 23.60
C GLN A 38 12.18 6.88 23.83
N SER A 39 12.32 6.08 22.78
CA SER A 39 12.84 4.72 22.86
C SER A 39 13.34 4.28 21.48
N PRO A 40 14.56 4.68 21.08
CA PRO A 40 15.14 4.34 19.79
C PRO A 40 15.27 2.82 19.60
N SER A 41 15.04 2.34 18.38
CA SER A 41 15.29 0.97 17.99
C SER A 41 15.48 0.85 16.48
N GLU A 42 16.39 -0.01 16.04
CA GLU A 42 16.64 -0.29 14.62
C GLU A 42 15.36 -0.72 13.88
N ALA A 43 14.48 -1.48 14.55
CA ALA A 43 13.23 -1.91 13.95
C ALA A 43 12.26 -0.75 13.69
N MET A 44 12.20 0.24 14.61
CA MET A 44 11.36 1.41 14.42
C MET A 44 11.94 2.36 13.36
N GLU A 45 13.25 2.53 13.34
CA GLU A 45 13.95 3.30 12.30
C GLU A 45 13.69 2.72 10.91
N ALA A 46 13.91 1.41 10.73
CA ALA A 46 13.62 0.72 9.48
C ALA A 46 12.14 0.86 9.07
N TYR A 47 11.22 0.80 10.03
CA TYR A 47 9.80 1.01 9.75
C TYR A 47 9.51 2.44 9.27
N LEU A 48 10.06 3.45 9.95
CA LEU A 48 9.84 4.87 9.60
C LEU A 48 10.44 5.21 8.23
N LEU A 49 11.65 4.69 7.93
CA LEU A 49 12.26 4.86 6.61
C LEU A 49 11.42 4.18 5.51
N GLY A 50 10.92 2.97 5.76
CA GLY A 50 10.01 2.29 4.83
C GLY A 50 8.69 3.03 4.64
N PHE A 51 8.13 3.58 5.71
CA PHE A 51 6.90 4.38 5.66
C PHE A 51 7.13 5.69 4.88
N ALA A 52 8.29 6.34 5.04
CA ALA A 52 8.66 7.51 4.27
C ALA A 52 8.80 7.21 2.76
N CYS A 53 9.36 6.06 2.39
CA CYS A 53 9.41 5.61 1.00
C CYS A 53 7.99 5.46 0.40
N HIS A 54 7.08 4.83 1.14
CA HIS A 54 5.70 4.67 0.72
C HIS A 54 5.02 6.03 0.54
N TYR A 55 5.14 6.92 1.54
CA TYR A 55 4.58 8.26 1.49
C TYR A 55 5.10 9.08 0.30
N LEU A 56 6.42 9.04 0.04
CA LEU A 56 7.02 9.75 -1.09
C LEU A 56 6.45 9.27 -2.43
N LEU A 57 6.29 7.97 -2.57
CA LEU A 57 5.71 7.38 -3.78
C LEU A 57 4.25 7.79 -3.94
N ASP A 58 3.46 7.68 -2.89
CA ASP A 58 2.04 8.03 -2.88
C ASP A 58 1.82 9.52 -3.18
N SER A 59 2.53 10.41 -2.50
CA SER A 59 2.44 11.86 -2.70
C SER A 59 2.85 12.28 -4.11
N THR A 60 3.73 11.52 -4.76
CA THR A 60 4.18 11.78 -6.13
C THR A 60 3.17 11.26 -7.16
N CYS A 61 2.57 10.10 -6.95
CA CYS A 61 1.73 9.39 -7.94
C CYS A 61 0.24 9.70 -7.82
N HIS A 62 -0.31 9.79 -6.61
CA HIS A 62 -1.76 9.93 -6.38
C HIS A 62 -2.40 11.19 -6.99
N PRO A 63 -1.74 12.37 -7.01
CA PRO A 63 -2.31 13.54 -7.70
C PRO A 63 -2.53 13.32 -9.19
N TYR A 64 -1.66 12.51 -9.83
CA TYR A 64 -1.84 12.13 -11.22
C TYR A 64 -2.93 11.07 -11.37
N ILE A 65 -2.95 10.05 -10.50
CA ILE A 65 -3.98 9.00 -10.52
C ILE A 65 -5.37 9.62 -10.38
N GLY A 66 -5.57 10.54 -9.43
CA GLY A 66 -6.85 11.23 -9.26
C GLY A 66 -7.32 11.93 -10.53
N LYS A 67 -6.46 12.74 -11.15
CA LYS A 67 -6.76 13.42 -12.41
C LYS A 67 -7.06 12.44 -13.56
N PHE A 68 -6.34 11.32 -13.61
CA PHE A 68 -6.55 10.30 -14.63
C PHE A 68 -7.90 9.60 -14.44
N VAL A 69 -8.28 9.28 -13.22
CA VAL A 69 -9.60 8.71 -12.86
C VAL A 69 -10.71 9.67 -13.27
N ASP A 70 -10.61 10.95 -12.90
CA ASP A 70 -11.61 11.98 -13.20
C ASP A 70 -11.81 12.18 -14.72
N HIS A 71 -10.71 12.11 -15.47
CA HIS A 71 -10.74 12.33 -16.92
C HIS A 71 -11.22 11.12 -17.72
N THR A 72 -10.89 9.90 -17.27
CA THR A 72 -11.11 8.66 -18.04
C THR A 72 -12.25 7.80 -17.52
N GLY A 73 -12.63 7.95 -16.25
CA GLY A 73 -13.54 7.03 -15.55
C GLY A 73 -12.93 5.67 -15.21
N ILE A 74 -11.63 5.48 -15.49
CA ILE A 74 -10.91 4.23 -15.12
C ILE A 74 -10.67 4.26 -13.62
N SER A 75 -11.04 3.18 -12.91
CA SER A 75 -10.92 3.16 -11.46
C SER A 75 -9.46 3.23 -10.99
N HIS A 76 -9.24 3.87 -9.84
CA HIS A 76 -7.95 4.00 -9.17
C HIS A 76 -7.22 2.63 -9.05
N ALA A 77 -7.91 1.64 -8.50
CA ALA A 77 -7.35 0.29 -8.36
C ALA A 77 -6.95 -0.35 -9.69
N LYS A 78 -7.63 -0.01 -10.78
CA LYS A 78 -7.31 -0.57 -12.10
C LYS A 78 -6.02 0.01 -12.67
N ILE A 79 -5.77 1.30 -12.49
CA ILE A 79 -4.53 1.93 -12.97
C ILE A 79 -3.33 1.48 -12.14
N GLU A 80 -3.48 1.34 -10.81
CA GLU A 80 -2.43 0.78 -9.93
C GLU A 80 -2.10 -0.66 -10.30
N THR A 81 -3.12 -1.52 -10.48
CA THR A 81 -2.91 -2.90 -10.91
C THR A 81 -2.22 -3.00 -12.28
N SER A 82 -2.48 -2.04 -13.17
CA SER A 82 -1.80 -1.98 -14.47
C SER A 82 -0.34 -1.55 -14.34
N LEU A 83 -0.02 -0.68 -13.39
CA LEU A 83 1.36 -0.31 -13.06
C LEU A 83 2.12 -1.49 -12.45
N ASP A 84 1.50 -2.21 -11.50
CA ASP A 84 2.07 -3.43 -10.94
C ASP A 84 2.37 -4.47 -12.02
N GLN A 85 1.40 -4.69 -12.94
CA GLN A 85 1.58 -5.60 -14.04
C GLN A 85 2.74 -5.18 -14.95
N TYR A 86 2.88 -3.89 -15.23
CA TYR A 86 3.97 -3.37 -16.03
C TYR A 86 5.33 -3.70 -15.40
N PHE A 87 5.55 -3.37 -14.12
CA PHE A 87 6.81 -3.64 -13.45
C PHE A 87 7.10 -5.15 -13.32
N MET A 88 6.09 -5.98 -13.04
CA MET A 88 6.28 -7.43 -13.04
C MET A 88 6.77 -7.95 -14.41
N LEU A 89 6.24 -7.43 -15.51
CA LEU A 89 6.65 -7.82 -16.86
C LEU A 89 8.06 -7.32 -17.20
N GLU A 90 8.42 -6.10 -16.82
CA GLU A 90 9.78 -5.56 -16.97
C GLU A 90 10.81 -6.39 -16.19
N ASP A 91 10.45 -6.88 -15.00
CA ASP A 91 11.28 -7.76 -14.18
C ASP A 91 11.27 -9.22 -14.66
N GLY A 92 10.60 -9.54 -15.76
CA GLY A 92 10.50 -10.91 -16.29
C GLY A 92 9.64 -11.84 -15.44
N LEU A 93 8.80 -11.30 -14.57
CA LEU A 93 7.90 -12.06 -13.71
C LEU A 93 6.58 -12.35 -14.42
N ASP A 94 5.92 -13.46 -14.08
CA ASP A 94 4.56 -13.76 -14.54
C ASP A 94 3.55 -13.06 -13.60
N PRO A 95 2.84 -12.01 -14.06
CA PRO A 95 1.89 -11.28 -13.23
C PRO A 95 0.71 -12.10 -12.72
N LEU A 96 0.44 -13.25 -13.34
CA LEU A 96 -0.63 -14.16 -12.91
C LEU A 96 -0.18 -15.20 -11.87
N VAL A 97 1.10 -15.15 -11.49
CA VAL A 97 1.72 -16.08 -10.53
C VAL A 97 2.45 -15.36 -9.41
N TYR A 98 3.22 -14.33 -9.74
CA TYR A 98 3.97 -13.56 -8.76
C TYR A 98 3.02 -12.86 -7.78
N ARG A 99 3.39 -12.90 -6.51
CA ARG A 99 2.58 -12.34 -5.42
C ARG A 99 3.39 -11.32 -4.66
N PRO A 100 3.16 -10.01 -4.87
CA PRO A 100 3.92 -8.94 -4.22
C PRO A 100 3.92 -9.03 -2.69
N ALA A 101 2.80 -9.46 -2.10
CA ALA A 101 2.69 -9.64 -0.65
C ALA A 101 3.37 -10.92 -0.11
N SER A 102 4.07 -11.71 -0.95
CA SER A 102 4.73 -12.94 -0.46
C SER A 102 5.78 -12.70 0.61
N PRO A 103 6.61 -11.62 0.56
CA PRO A 103 7.62 -11.34 1.59
C PRO A 103 7.03 -10.90 2.93
N VAL A 104 5.77 -10.45 2.94
CA VAL A 104 5.14 -9.97 4.18
C VAL A 104 4.98 -11.11 5.17
N CYS A 105 5.55 -10.94 6.37
CA CYS A 105 5.46 -11.88 7.48
C CYS A 105 4.46 -11.36 8.51
N PRO A 106 3.28 -12.00 8.68
CA PRO A 106 2.26 -11.55 9.64
C PRO A 106 2.66 -11.68 11.12
N HIS A 107 3.64 -12.52 11.41
CA HIS A 107 4.10 -12.80 12.78
C HIS A 107 5.57 -12.40 12.94
N THR A 108 5.83 -11.14 13.22
CA THR A 108 7.16 -10.59 13.47
C THR A 108 7.13 -9.59 14.61
N ASP A 109 8.30 -9.30 15.19
CA ASP A 109 8.44 -8.20 16.15
C ASP A 109 8.14 -6.84 15.54
N GLY A 110 8.15 -6.70 14.20
CA GLY A 110 7.70 -5.51 13.50
C GLY A 110 6.25 -5.11 13.81
N ASN A 111 5.38 -6.07 14.18
CA ASN A 111 4.01 -5.75 14.59
C ASN A 111 3.95 -4.91 15.86
N LYS A 112 4.92 -5.08 16.78
CA LYS A 112 5.05 -4.26 17.98
C LYS A 112 5.44 -2.82 17.63
N VAL A 113 6.28 -2.66 16.60
CA VAL A 113 6.66 -1.34 16.08
C VAL A 113 5.44 -0.66 15.48
N ILE A 114 4.67 -1.35 14.63
CA ILE A 114 3.44 -0.81 14.04
C ILE A 114 2.45 -0.41 15.14
N HIS A 115 2.22 -1.27 16.14
CA HIS A 115 1.35 -0.95 17.28
C HIS A 115 1.85 0.24 18.09
N ARG A 116 3.17 0.40 18.23
CA ARG A 116 3.75 1.56 18.92
C ARG A 116 3.52 2.85 18.14
N CYS A 117 3.65 2.82 16.81
CA CYS A 117 3.34 3.96 15.95
C CYS A 117 1.84 4.28 15.97
N PHE A 118 0.99 3.25 15.96
CA PHE A 118 -0.47 3.37 15.91
C PHE A 118 -1.13 2.59 17.06
N PRO A 119 -1.11 3.15 18.29
CA PRO A 119 -1.56 2.43 19.50
C PRO A 119 -3.06 2.07 19.48
N GLU A 120 -3.87 2.73 18.64
CA GLU A 120 -5.28 2.44 18.44
C GLU A 120 -5.53 1.09 17.73
N ILE A 121 -4.50 0.55 17.04
CA ILE A 121 -4.57 -0.71 16.32
C ILE A 121 -3.88 -1.79 17.13
N GLY A 122 -4.61 -2.78 17.61
CA GLY A 122 -4.05 -3.89 18.39
C GLY A 122 -3.11 -4.79 17.58
N GLU A 123 -2.09 -5.38 18.21
CA GLU A 123 -1.16 -6.30 17.51
C GLU A 123 -1.88 -7.47 16.81
N THR A 124 -2.94 -8.02 17.42
CA THR A 124 -3.76 -9.07 16.80
C THR A 124 -4.45 -8.57 15.54
N GLU A 125 -4.94 -7.35 15.56
CA GLU A 125 -5.59 -6.70 14.44
C GLU A 125 -4.60 -6.48 13.29
N ILE A 126 -3.38 -6.03 13.58
CA ILE A 126 -2.28 -5.92 12.62
C ILE A 126 -2.00 -7.27 11.95
N VAL A 127 -1.89 -8.35 12.74
CA VAL A 127 -1.68 -9.71 12.21
C VAL A 127 -2.79 -10.13 11.25
N GLU A 128 -4.05 -9.92 11.62
CA GLU A 128 -5.20 -10.29 10.76
C GLU A 128 -5.22 -9.46 9.47
N CYS A 129 -4.82 -8.20 9.53
CA CYS A 129 -4.68 -7.33 8.38
C CYS A 129 -3.63 -7.84 7.39
N LEU A 130 -2.44 -8.17 7.88
CA LEU A 130 -1.36 -8.70 7.06
C LEU A 130 -1.72 -10.06 6.44
N LYS A 131 -2.40 -10.93 7.19
CA LYS A 131 -2.97 -12.18 6.65
C LYS A 131 -4.01 -11.92 5.58
N GLY A 132 -4.91 -10.97 5.81
CA GLY A 132 -5.94 -10.54 4.87
C GLY A 132 -5.33 -10.06 3.55
N MET A 133 -4.31 -9.21 3.60
CA MET A 133 -3.57 -8.72 2.44
C MET A 133 -2.94 -9.88 1.64
N LYS A 134 -2.30 -10.83 2.32
CA LYS A 134 -1.73 -12.03 1.65
C LYS A 134 -2.80 -12.92 1.02
N LEU A 135 -3.92 -13.11 1.70
CA LEU A 135 -5.04 -13.89 1.15
C LEU A 135 -5.63 -13.18 -0.06
N TRP A 136 -5.82 -11.87 0.03
CA TRP A 136 -6.40 -11.08 -1.05
C TRP A 136 -5.54 -11.12 -2.31
N THR A 137 -4.24 -10.92 -2.20
CA THR A 137 -3.31 -11.04 -3.34
C THR A 137 -3.33 -12.47 -3.94
N ARG A 138 -3.53 -13.51 -3.12
CA ARG A 138 -3.71 -14.88 -3.61
C ARG A 138 -4.97 -15.07 -4.45
N ILE A 139 -6.04 -14.38 -4.10
CA ILE A 139 -7.35 -14.49 -4.77
C ILE A 139 -7.34 -13.69 -6.08
N THR A 140 -6.80 -12.45 -6.03
CA THR A 140 -6.83 -11.54 -7.17
C THR A 140 -5.77 -11.85 -8.23
N ILE A 141 -4.69 -12.56 -7.87
CA ILE A 141 -3.64 -13.02 -8.78
C ILE A 141 -3.84 -14.50 -9.08
N CYS A 142 -4.38 -14.83 -10.24
CA CYS A 142 -4.72 -16.20 -10.62
C CYS A 142 -4.54 -16.43 -12.12
N ARG A 143 -3.88 -17.55 -12.50
CA ARG A 143 -3.69 -17.95 -13.91
C ARG A 143 -4.99 -18.28 -14.64
N SER A 144 -5.95 -18.88 -13.93
CA SER A 144 -7.19 -19.34 -14.56
C SER A 144 -8.10 -18.19 -14.96
N SER A 145 -8.33 -17.99 -16.25
CA SER A 145 -9.26 -17.00 -16.77
C SER A 145 -10.69 -17.26 -16.29
N ALA A 146 -11.09 -18.52 -16.16
CA ALA A 146 -12.40 -18.91 -15.66
C ALA A 146 -12.58 -18.48 -14.20
N VAL A 147 -11.56 -18.68 -13.33
CA VAL A 147 -11.59 -18.25 -11.93
C VAL A 147 -11.65 -16.72 -11.84
N ARG A 148 -10.86 -16.00 -12.65
CA ARG A 148 -10.92 -14.52 -12.67
C ARG A 148 -12.30 -14.02 -13.12
N SER A 149 -12.88 -14.63 -14.15
CA SER A 149 -14.23 -14.26 -14.63
C SER A 149 -15.30 -14.55 -13.57
N LEU A 150 -15.20 -15.69 -12.90
CA LEU A 150 -16.12 -16.06 -11.81
C LEU A 150 -16.01 -15.06 -10.65
N LEU A 151 -14.77 -14.69 -10.25
CA LEU A 151 -14.51 -13.71 -9.19
C LEU A 151 -15.12 -12.34 -9.54
N LEU A 152 -14.85 -11.84 -10.75
CA LEU A 152 -15.41 -10.58 -11.23
C LEU A 152 -16.95 -10.63 -11.32
N GLY A 153 -17.51 -11.75 -11.74
CA GLY A 153 -18.96 -11.99 -11.76
C GLY A 153 -19.57 -11.96 -10.34
N ALA A 154 -18.92 -12.64 -9.39
CA ALA A 154 -19.34 -12.61 -7.99
C ALA A 154 -19.28 -11.20 -7.41
N MET A 155 -18.23 -10.43 -7.69
CA MET A 155 -18.11 -9.03 -7.25
C MET A 155 -19.25 -8.16 -7.79
N LYS A 156 -19.67 -8.38 -9.03
CA LYS A 156 -20.83 -7.67 -9.61
C LYS A 156 -22.14 -8.04 -8.90
N LEU A 157 -22.33 -9.31 -8.57
CA LEU A 157 -23.54 -9.80 -7.89
C LEU A 157 -23.67 -9.23 -6.47
N VAL A 158 -22.54 -9.07 -5.74
CA VAL A 158 -22.54 -8.51 -4.38
C VAL A 158 -22.35 -6.99 -4.37
N GLY A 159 -22.26 -6.33 -5.52
CA GLY A 159 -22.19 -4.86 -5.62
C GLY A 159 -20.83 -4.25 -5.27
N CYS A 160 -19.74 -5.03 -5.18
CA CYS A 160 -18.40 -4.51 -4.86
C CYS A 160 -17.45 -4.44 -6.08
N TYR A 161 -17.98 -4.62 -7.29
CA TYR A 161 -17.14 -4.63 -8.51
C TYR A 161 -16.43 -3.30 -8.74
N ASP A 162 -17.09 -2.17 -8.55
CA ASP A 162 -16.51 -0.85 -8.84
C ASP A 162 -15.36 -0.51 -7.88
N SER A 163 -15.43 -0.97 -6.63
CA SER A 163 -14.39 -0.76 -5.63
C SER A 163 -13.25 -1.78 -5.69
N MET A 164 -13.55 -3.04 -6.06
CA MET A 164 -12.62 -4.16 -5.91
C MET A 164 -12.21 -4.82 -7.23
N GLY A 165 -13.04 -4.72 -8.27
CA GLY A 165 -12.80 -5.41 -9.55
C GLY A 165 -11.50 -4.98 -10.25
N GLY A 166 -11.10 -3.73 -10.09
CA GLY A 166 -9.84 -3.20 -10.61
C GLY A 166 -8.59 -3.86 -10.01
N ARG A 167 -8.69 -4.48 -8.83
CA ARG A 167 -7.58 -5.18 -8.15
C ARG A 167 -7.32 -6.60 -8.67
N VAL A 168 -8.20 -7.13 -9.53
CA VAL A 168 -8.00 -8.46 -10.13
C VAL A 168 -7.01 -8.34 -11.27
N MET A 169 -5.85 -9.01 -11.13
CA MET A 169 -4.77 -8.97 -12.13
C MET A 169 -5.27 -9.40 -13.50
N PRO A 170 -5.20 -8.54 -14.52
CA PRO A 170 -5.67 -8.88 -15.87
C PRO A 170 -4.70 -9.86 -16.55
N GLY A 171 -5.23 -10.69 -17.45
CA GLY A 171 -4.42 -11.67 -18.19
C GLY A 171 -3.49 -11.05 -19.24
N ARG A 172 -3.70 -9.79 -19.58
CA ARG A 172 -2.88 -9.03 -20.54
C ARG A 172 -2.93 -7.54 -20.16
N PRO A 173 -1.89 -6.75 -20.54
CA PRO A 173 -1.92 -5.31 -20.39
C PRO A 173 -3.18 -4.68 -21.01
N GLN A 174 -3.75 -3.73 -20.32
CA GLN A 174 -5.00 -3.08 -20.71
C GLN A 174 -4.70 -1.80 -21.46
N LYS A 175 -5.09 -1.73 -22.73
CA LYS A 175 -4.79 -0.60 -23.62
C LYS A 175 -5.28 0.75 -23.08
N GLU A 176 -6.44 0.75 -22.43
CA GLU A 176 -7.02 1.94 -21.81
C GLU A 176 -6.20 2.50 -20.65
N CYS A 177 -5.36 1.67 -20.02
CA CYS A 177 -4.46 2.08 -18.94
C CYS A 177 -3.06 2.47 -19.43
N GLU A 178 -2.70 2.16 -20.68
CA GLU A 178 -1.33 2.29 -21.20
C GLU A 178 -0.76 3.71 -21.04
N ALA A 179 -1.53 4.74 -21.38
CA ALA A 179 -1.09 6.13 -21.24
C ALA A 179 -0.89 6.52 -19.76
N GLY A 180 -1.81 6.08 -18.89
CA GLY A 180 -1.71 6.29 -17.45
C GLY A 180 -0.50 5.59 -16.86
N THR A 181 -0.31 4.32 -17.20
CA THR A 181 0.84 3.51 -16.74
C THR A 181 2.17 4.15 -17.14
N ARG A 182 2.30 4.60 -18.39
CA ARG A 182 3.54 5.24 -18.88
C ARG A 182 3.90 6.49 -18.07
N ASN A 183 2.94 7.34 -17.79
CA ASN A 183 3.16 8.54 -16.98
C ASN A 183 3.48 8.19 -15.52
N LEU A 184 2.82 7.16 -14.96
CA LEU A 184 3.11 6.69 -13.61
C LEU A 184 4.52 6.10 -13.49
N VAL A 185 5.02 5.41 -14.50
CA VAL A 185 6.42 4.94 -14.53
C VAL A 185 7.38 6.12 -14.37
N HIS A 186 7.21 7.22 -15.11
CA HIS A 186 8.05 8.41 -14.95
C HIS A 186 7.94 9.06 -13.57
N LEU A 187 6.74 9.09 -12.99
CA LEU A 187 6.54 9.60 -11.64
C LEU A 187 7.20 8.70 -10.59
N TYR A 188 7.10 7.40 -10.76
CA TYR A 188 7.78 6.40 -9.92
C TYR A 188 9.30 6.55 -9.97
N GLU A 189 9.89 6.65 -11.18
CA GLU A 189 11.32 6.89 -11.38
C GLU A 189 11.78 8.19 -10.71
N ARG A 190 10.97 9.25 -10.80
CA ARG A 190 11.24 10.50 -10.10
C ARG A 190 11.22 10.34 -8.58
N ALA A 191 10.22 9.67 -8.02
CA ALA A 191 10.16 9.39 -6.60
C ALA A 191 11.38 8.58 -6.11
N LEU A 192 11.81 7.58 -6.89
CA LEU A 192 13.03 6.83 -6.58
C LEU A 192 14.30 7.69 -6.61
N ALA A 193 14.40 8.64 -7.53
CA ALA A 193 15.55 9.54 -7.61
C ALA A 193 15.59 10.55 -6.44
N GLU A 194 14.44 10.97 -5.93
CA GLU A 194 14.30 11.90 -4.80
C GLU A 194 14.45 11.19 -3.44
N ALA A 195 14.08 9.90 -3.37
CA ALA A 195 14.04 9.14 -2.10
C ALA A 195 15.32 9.18 -1.27
N PRO A 196 16.55 9.01 -1.82
CA PRO A 196 17.75 9.02 -1.01
C PRO A 196 17.96 10.32 -0.23
N GLN A 197 17.63 11.46 -0.84
CA GLN A 197 17.77 12.78 -0.18
C GLN A 197 16.74 12.98 0.92
N GLU A 198 15.50 12.56 0.69
CA GLU A 198 14.42 12.68 1.67
C GLU A 198 14.63 11.72 2.86
N LEU A 199 15.14 10.52 2.59
CA LEU A 199 15.46 9.56 3.64
C LEU A 199 16.62 10.03 4.53
N VAL A 200 17.66 10.64 3.96
CA VAL A 200 18.76 11.25 4.74
C VAL A 200 18.23 12.37 5.64
N LYS A 201 17.33 13.22 5.16
CA LYS A 201 16.71 14.25 6.00
C LYS A 201 15.93 13.68 7.17
N LEU A 202 15.17 12.58 6.93
CA LEU A 202 14.44 11.91 8.00
C LEU A 202 15.41 11.28 9.01
N ASP A 203 16.44 10.59 8.54
CA ASP A 203 17.46 9.97 9.37
C ASP A 203 18.17 11.02 10.25
N ASP A 204 18.57 12.14 9.67
CA ASP A 204 19.09 13.29 10.42
C ASP A 204 18.10 13.76 11.51
N CYS A 205 16.81 13.84 11.22
CA CYS A 205 15.79 14.21 12.22
C CYS A 205 15.65 13.17 13.33
N LEU A 206 15.84 11.89 13.04
CA LEU A 206 15.82 10.81 14.03
C LEU A 206 17.04 10.89 14.97
N LEU A 207 18.21 11.24 14.44
CA LEU A 207 19.49 11.25 15.17
C LEU A 207 19.74 12.57 15.94
N TYR A 208 19.46 13.72 15.35
CA TYR A 208 19.92 15.02 15.89
C TYR A 208 19.21 15.54 17.14
N THR A 209 18.09 14.95 17.54
CA THR A 209 17.37 15.39 18.75
C THR A 209 17.75 14.61 20.00
N SER A 210 18.56 13.54 19.88
CA SER A 210 19.09 12.79 21.04
C SER A 210 20.23 13.53 21.75
N ASP A 211 20.90 14.52 21.13
CA ASP A 211 22.04 15.25 21.70
C ASP A 211 21.67 16.62 22.31
N ALA A 212 20.38 16.99 22.34
CA ALA A 212 19.91 18.29 22.83
C ALA A 212 19.24 18.24 24.23
N ALA A 213 19.42 17.16 24.97
CA ALA A 213 18.89 17.02 26.35
C ALA A 213 19.98 17.02 27.40
#